data_8bf80f9826a877983e8100c303f62576
#
_entry.id   8bf80f9826a877983e8100c303f62576
#
_cell.length_a   1.000
_cell.length_b   1.000
_cell.length_c   1.000
_cell.angle_alpha   90.00
_cell.angle_beta   90.00
_cell.angle_gamma   90.00
#
_symmetry.space_group_name_H-M   'P 1'
#
loop_
_entity.id
_entity.type
_entity.pdbx_description
1 polymer ?
#
loop_
_entity_poly.entity_id
_entity_poly.type
_entity_poly.pdbx_seq_one_letter_code
_entity_poly.pdbx_strand_id
1 'polypeptide(L)'
;MKKTFGKIPVYKGDWAEGVTVKEKFRFTYKGSEFQALRDGLTSPPLDDEYNLNDGWIYISNGTDAYRAADKIAKNETDIANLKTADEEIRADITTVSDDLSSHIDSANSKFDHINDTLSLQEDADSVHDSRILELEKAQWPLVLTLDITPLLLEYTEVPQVVSAKYTVKHKGVLKLPKTLNLTQDDAVITTDPAKEDTAAITVNKLGNTIVKLSATAHSYYDYHSEKTDDIISASVQKTIQMVLPIYAGFGTSAEGVKTNANKLSVRTSAAGTYNKTCQANGQNFYILVPRTFATLTSFTMGGAPFVMETSDITLGDYEYKQYKSGAMYNTGATVNIKAS
;
A
#
# COMPACT_ATOMS: atom_id res chain seq x y z
N MET A 1 -24.19 -6.62 -3.20
CA MET A 1 -23.86 -5.69 -4.30
C MET A 1 -23.95 -6.44 -5.61
N LYS A 2 -24.98 -6.21 -6.45
CA LYS A 2 -25.03 -6.77 -7.79
C LYS A 2 -23.98 -6.07 -8.65
N LYS A 3 -22.92 -6.76 -9.05
CA LYS A 3 -22.02 -6.28 -10.11
C LYS A 3 -22.81 -6.27 -11.42
N THR A 4 -23.28 -5.12 -11.82
CA THR A 4 -23.82 -4.91 -13.17
C THR A 4 -22.61 -4.91 -14.10
N PHE A 5 -22.42 -5.96 -14.88
CA PHE A 5 -21.48 -5.94 -15.99
C PHE A 5 -21.89 -4.81 -16.92
N GLY A 6 -21.04 -3.84 -17.11
CA GLY A 6 -21.33 -2.70 -17.94
C GLY A 6 -21.63 -3.15 -19.36
N LYS A 7 -22.65 -2.59 -19.99
CA LYS A 7 -22.96 -2.81 -21.41
C LYS A 7 -21.69 -2.61 -22.25
N ILE A 8 -21.38 -3.57 -23.12
CA ILE A 8 -20.25 -3.45 -24.05
C ILE A 8 -20.52 -2.26 -24.97
N PRO A 9 -19.55 -1.38 -25.20
CA PRO A 9 -19.71 -0.30 -26.15
C PRO A 9 -20.03 -0.82 -27.56
N VAL A 10 -21.02 -0.24 -28.21
CA VAL A 10 -21.44 -0.65 -29.55
C VAL A 10 -20.99 0.42 -30.53
N TYR A 11 -20.13 0.06 -31.47
CA TYR A 11 -19.75 0.94 -32.57
C TYR A 11 -20.91 1.14 -33.54
N LYS A 12 -21.21 2.39 -33.89
CA LYS A 12 -22.36 2.79 -34.73
C LYS A 12 -21.96 3.47 -36.04
N GLY A 13 -20.69 3.51 -36.36
CA GLY A 13 -20.19 4.21 -37.55
C GLY A 13 -19.99 5.70 -37.30
N ASP A 14 -20.11 6.49 -38.36
CA ASP A 14 -19.94 7.95 -38.26
C ASP A 14 -21.13 8.57 -37.53
N TRP A 15 -20.82 9.51 -36.65
CA TRP A 15 -21.85 10.31 -35.99
C TRP A 15 -22.47 11.27 -37.01
N ALA A 16 -23.78 11.33 -37.03
CA ALA A 16 -24.55 12.27 -37.83
C ALA A 16 -25.64 12.91 -36.97
N GLU A 17 -26.01 14.13 -37.34
CA GLU A 17 -27.14 14.82 -36.69
C GLU A 17 -28.44 14.00 -36.84
N GLY A 18 -29.23 13.92 -35.76
CA GLY A 18 -30.49 13.15 -35.73
C GLY A 18 -30.33 11.68 -35.37
N VAL A 19 -29.12 11.18 -35.17
CA VAL A 19 -28.90 9.80 -34.70
C VAL A 19 -29.35 9.67 -33.27
N THR A 20 -30.12 8.61 -32.97
CA THR A 20 -30.48 8.26 -31.60
C THR A 20 -29.25 7.70 -30.86
N VAL A 21 -28.69 8.51 -29.97
CA VAL A 21 -27.52 8.15 -29.18
C VAL A 21 -27.98 7.45 -27.90
N LYS A 22 -27.36 6.32 -27.60
CA LYS A 22 -27.50 5.61 -26.32
C LYS A 22 -26.16 5.58 -25.60
N GLU A 23 -26.21 5.51 -24.28
CA GLU A 23 -25.02 5.31 -23.46
C GLU A 23 -24.16 4.16 -23.99
N LYS A 24 -22.86 4.38 -24.09
CA LYS A 24 -21.84 3.47 -24.62
C LYS A 24 -21.87 3.22 -26.13
N PHE A 25 -22.72 3.92 -26.90
CA PHE A 25 -22.56 3.92 -28.34
C PHE A 25 -21.29 4.66 -28.71
N ARG A 26 -20.56 4.10 -29.69
CA ARG A 26 -19.35 4.69 -30.25
C ARG A 26 -19.60 5.17 -31.65
N PHE A 27 -19.03 6.30 -31.94
CA PHE A 27 -19.14 6.95 -33.25
C PHE A 27 -17.78 7.48 -33.65
N THR A 28 -17.53 7.45 -34.98
CA THR A 28 -16.45 8.23 -35.58
C THR A 28 -16.95 9.65 -35.85
N TYR A 29 -16.19 10.62 -35.50
CA TYR A 29 -16.47 12.00 -35.81
C TYR A 29 -15.15 12.78 -36.01
N LYS A 30 -15.06 13.55 -37.15
CA LYS A 30 -13.85 14.29 -37.47
C LYS A 30 -12.55 13.48 -37.37
N GLY A 31 -12.60 12.21 -37.82
CA GLY A 31 -11.45 11.28 -37.81
C GLY A 31 -11.06 10.70 -36.49
N SER A 32 -11.84 10.90 -35.45
CA SER A 32 -11.63 10.35 -34.11
C SER A 32 -12.80 9.54 -33.66
N GLU A 33 -12.59 8.61 -32.72
CA GLU A 33 -13.65 7.78 -32.15
C GLU A 33 -14.03 8.27 -30.77
N PHE A 34 -15.32 8.34 -30.53
CA PHE A 34 -15.93 8.79 -29.28
C PHE A 34 -16.97 7.80 -28.77
N GLN A 35 -17.17 7.79 -27.47
CA GLN A 35 -18.22 6.99 -26.83
C GLN A 35 -19.15 7.90 -26.03
N ALA A 36 -20.45 7.65 -26.19
CA ALA A 36 -21.47 8.30 -25.40
C ALA A 36 -21.49 7.79 -23.95
N LEU A 37 -21.56 8.69 -23.01
CA LEU A 37 -21.66 8.41 -21.57
C LEU A 37 -23.08 8.34 -21.04
N ARG A 38 -24.06 8.82 -21.84
CA ARG A 38 -25.48 8.81 -21.49
C ARG A 38 -26.35 8.70 -22.76
N ASP A 39 -27.61 8.35 -22.57
CA ASP A 39 -28.61 8.33 -23.63
C ASP A 39 -29.03 9.75 -24.07
N GLY A 40 -29.53 9.87 -25.27
CA GLY A 40 -30.18 11.08 -25.78
C GLY A 40 -29.26 12.25 -26.08
N LEU A 41 -27.97 12.01 -26.29
CA LEU A 41 -27.05 13.06 -26.74
C LEU A 41 -27.44 13.52 -28.15
N THR A 42 -27.64 14.79 -28.33
CA THR A 42 -27.98 15.45 -29.61
C THR A 42 -26.83 16.28 -30.15
N SER A 43 -25.91 16.68 -29.29
CA SER A 43 -24.71 17.39 -29.69
C SER A 43 -23.64 16.46 -30.25
N PRO A 44 -22.85 16.89 -31.25
CA PRO A 44 -21.73 16.10 -31.76
C PRO A 44 -20.70 15.81 -30.63
N PRO A 45 -19.81 14.81 -30.80
CA PRO A 45 -18.75 14.53 -29.83
C PRO A 45 -17.80 15.69 -29.55
N LEU A 46 -17.52 16.49 -30.58
CA LEU A 46 -16.70 17.71 -30.50
C LEU A 46 -17.50 18.92 -30.94
N ASP A 47 -17.27 20.03 -30.32
CA ASP A 47 -17.74 21.36 -30.80
C ASP A 47 -16.96 21.82 -32.05
N ASP A 48 -17.24 23.01 -32.50
CA ASP A 48 -16.57 23.60 -33.67
C ASP A 48 -15.09 23.94 -33.40
N GLU A 49 -14.72 24.09 -32.12
CA GLU A 49 -13.35 24.36 -31.67
C GLU A 49 -12.60 23.07 -31.30
N TYR A 50 -13.16 21.88 -31.60
CA TYR A 50 -12.62 20.56 -31.28
C TYR A 50 -12.54 20.25 -29.79
N ASN A 51 -13.25 20.96 -28.92
CA ASN A 51 -13.40 20.58 -27.51
C ASN A 51 -14.41 19.47 -27.38
N LEU A 52 -14.16 18.58 -26.42
CA LEU A 52 -15.04 17.46 -26.13
C LEU A 52 -16.35 17.97 -25.49
N ASN A 53 -17.47 17.69 -26.13
CA ASN A 53 -18.79 18.03 -25.59
C ASN A 53 -19.20 17.15 -24.42
N ASP A 54 -19.98 17.72 -23.50
CA ASP A 54 -20.48 17.00 -22.33
C ASP A 54 -21.26 15.74 -22.72
N GLY A 55 -21.01 14.68 -21.99
CA GLY A 55 -21.63 13.37 -22.25
C GLY A 55 -20.87 12.49 -23.23
N TRP A 56 -19.74 12.93 -23.75
CA TRP A 56 -18.86 12.14 -24.59
C TRP A 56 -17.52 11.86 -23.94
N ILE A 57 -16.90 10.76 -24.34
CA ILE A 57 -15.52 10.43 -24.00
C ILE A 57 -14.76 10.12 -25.28
N TYR A 58 -13.55 10.61 -25.35
CA TYR A 58 -12.62 10.35 -26.45
C TYR A 58 -12.06 8.93 -26.33
N ILE A 59 -12.09 8.17 -27.44
CA ILE A 59 -11.60 6.79 -27.47
C ILE A 59 -10.31 6.65 -28.28
N SER A 60 -10.29 7.17 -29.50
CA SER A 60 -9.09 7.13 -30.34
C SER A 60 -9.04 8.27 -31.36
N ASN A 61 -7.86 8.64 -31.82
CA ASN A 61 -7.70 9.55 -32.95
C ASN A 61 -7.63 8.76 -34.27
N GLY A 62 -7.89 9.43 -35.40
CA GLY A 62 -8.16 8.80 -36.71
C GLY A 62 -7.06 7.90 -37.29
N THR A 63 -5.80 8.04 -36.83
CA THR A 63 -4.69 7.15 -37.21
C THR A 63 -4.75 5.79 -36.53
N ASP A 64 -5.47 5.69 -35.42
CA ASP A 64 -5.63 4.47 -34.65
C ASP A 64 -6.94 3.72 -34.97
N ALA A 65 -7.83 4.30 -35.81
CA ALA A 65 -9.12 3.72 -36.13
C ALA A 65 -9.00 2.34 -36.80
N TYR A 66 -8.02 2.15 -37.68
CA TYR A 66 -7.75 0.85 -38.31
C TYR A 66 -7.24 -0.19 -37.30
N ARG A 67 -6.34 0.21 -36.41
CA ARG A 67 -5.87 -0.66 -35.30
C ARG A 67 -6.96 -0.94 -34.29
N ALA A 68 -7.89 0.01 -34.12
CA ALA A 68 -9.06 -0.19 -33.25
C ALA A 68 -10.04 -1.20 -33.87
N ALA A 69 -10.26 -1.19 -35.21
CA ALA A 69 -11.09 -2.16 -35.89
C ALA A 69 -10.54 -3.59 -35.74
N ASP A 70 -9.21 -3.77 -35.95
CA ASP A 70 -8.57 -5.09 -35.73
C ASP A 70 -8.64 -5.54 -34.27
N LYS A 71 -8.48 -4.62 -33.32
CA LYS A 71 -8.66 -4.93 -31.90
C LYS A 71 -10.12 -5.25 -31.57
N ILE A 72 -11.07 -4.57 -32.19
CA ILE A 72 -12.50 -4.86 -32.02
C ILE A 72 -12.81 -6.26 -32.57
N ALA A 73 -12.37 -6.59 -33.79
CA ALA A 73 -12.56 -7.92 -34.38
C ALA A 73 -11.92 -9.03 -33.52
N LYS A 74 -10.72 -8.76 -32.98
CA LYS A 74 -10.08 -9.67 -32.04
C LYS A 74 -10.88 -9.79 -30.74
N ASN A 75 -11.33 -8.67 -30.19
CA ASN A 75 -12.15 -8.67 -28.97
C ASN A 75 -13.49 -9.37 -29.19
N GLU A 76 -14.11 -9.22 -30.38
CA GLU A 76 -15.32 -9.95 -30.71
C GLU A 76 -15.09 -11.47 -30.76
N THR A 77 -13.93 -11.88 -31.31
CA THR A 77 -13.52 -13.30 -31.31
C THR A 77 -13.25 -13.78 -29.87
N ASP A 78 -12.54 -13.00 -29.09
CA ASP A 78 -12.25 -13.31 -27.67
C ASP A 78 -13.55 -13.36 -26.85
N ILE A 79 -14.51 -12.47 -27.12
CA ILE A 79 -15.84 -12.47 -26.51
C ILE A 79 -16.63 -13.70 -26.90
N ALA A 80 -16.56 -14.11 -28.19
CA ALA A 80 -17.21 -15.34 -28.64
C ALA A 80 -16.62 -16.57 -27.95
N ASN A 81 -15.30 -16.65 -27.87
CA ASN A 81 -14.60 -17.72 -27.14
C ASN A 81 -14.94 -17.72 -25.65
N LEU A 82 -14.99 -16.52 -25.01
CA LEU A 82 -15.40 -16.40 -23.62
C LEU A 82 -16.87 -16.81 -23.41
N LYS A 83 -17.77 -16.51 -24.36
CA LYS A 83 -19.15 -16.96 -24.27
C LYS A 83 -19.25 -18.49 -24.35
N THR A 84 -18.49 -19.11 -25.27
CA THR A 84 -18.44 -20.59 -25.36
C THR A 84 -17.88 -21.18 -24.06
N ALA A 85 -16.80 -20.62 -23.53
CA ALA A 85 -16.26 -21.05 -22.25
C ALA A 85 -17.24 -20.83 -21.09
N ASP A 86 -17.99 -19.72 -21.09
CA ASP A 86 -19.04 -19.46 -20.09
C ASP A 86 -20.18 -20.47 -20.18
N GLU A 87 -20.57 -20.86 -21.41
CA GLU A 87 -21.57 -21.91 -21.64
C GLU A 87 -21.07 -23.27 -21.15
N GLU A 88 -19.80 -23.62 -21.42
CA GLU A 88 -19.17 -24.85 -20.93
C GLU A 88 -19.10 -24.83 -19.38
N ILE A 89 -18.63 -23.73 -18.80
CA ILE A 89 -18.58 -23.55 -17.34
C ILE A 89 -20.01 -23.65 -16.75
N ARG A 90 -21.02 -23.09 -17.41
CA ARG A 90 -22.42 -23.19 -16.94
C ARG A 90 -22.93 -24.63 -17.01
N ALA A 91 -22.56 -25.37 -18.05
CA ALA A 91 -22.88 -26.77 -18.15
C ALA A 91 -22.20 -27.60 -17.04
N ASP A 92 -20.90 -27.32 -16.80
CA ASP A 92 -20.15 -27.95 -15.72
C ASP A 92 -20.72 -27.57 -14.34
N ILE A 93 -21.08 -26.28 -14.13
CA ILE A 93 -21.76 -25.83 -12.91
C ILE A 93 -23.09 -26.54 -12.73
N THR A 94 -23.87 -26.73 -13.79
CA THR A 94 -25.13 -27.45 -13.70
C THR A 94 -24.89 -28.92 -13.32
N THR A 95 -23.91 -29.58 -13.94
CA THR A 95 -23.53 -30.96 -13.61
C THR A 95 -23.07 -31.08 -12.16
N VAL A 96 -22.19 -30.17 -11.73
CA VAL A 96 -21.71 -30.12 -10.35
C VAL A 96 -22.86 -29.81 -9.37
N SER A 97 -23.81 -28.95 -9.77
CA SER A 97 -25.01 -28.64 -9.00
C SER A 97 -25.93 -29.84 -8.80
N ASP A 98 -26.14 -30.60 -9.90
CA ASP A 98 -26.95 -31.80 -9.88
C ASP A 98 -26.27 -32.91 -9.05
N ASP A 99 -24.96 -33.08 -9.21
CA ASP A 99 -24.17 -34.01 -8.43
C ASP A 99 -24.19 -33.60 -6.93
N LEU A 100 -24.04 -32.30 -6.65
CA LEU A 100 -24.12 -31.77 -5.29
C LEU A 100 -25.51 -31.95 -4.70
N SER A 101 -26.57 -31.74 -5.51
CA SER A 101 -27.96 -31.99 -5.10
C SER A 101 -28.16 -33.48 -4.78
N SER A 102 -27.67 -34.37 -5.66
CA SER A 102 -27.69 -35.81 -5.42
C SER A 102 -26.93 -36.24 -4.18
N HIS A 103 -25.76 -35.61 -3.93
CA HIS A 103 -24.99 -35.81 -2.71
C HIS A 103 -25.70 -35.27 -1.46
N ILE A 104 -26.37 -34.12 -1.60
CA ILE A 104 -27.17 -33.52 -0.52
C ILE A 104 -28.35 -34.41 -0.19
N ASP A 105 -29.05 -34.92 -1.22
CA ASP A 105 -30.19 -35.84 -1.01
C ASP A 105 -29.76 -37.19 -0.40
N SER A 106 -28.61 -37.71 -0.86
CA SER A 106 -27.98 -38.88 -0.21
C SER A 106 -27.53 -38.59 1.22
N ALA A 107 -26.98 -37.40 1.46
CA ALA A 107 -26.60 -36.99 2.80
C ALA A 107 -27.83 -36.77 3.70
N ASN A 108 -28.87 -36.14 3.18
CA ASN A 108 -30.15 -35.96 3.88
C ASN A 108 -30.78 -37.27 4.25
N SER A 109 -30.83 -38.24 3.30
CA SER A 109 -31.33 -39.58 3.58
C SER A 109 -30.51 -40.32 4.66
N LYS A 110 -29.17 -40.08 4.68
CA LYS A 110 -28.33 -40.61 5.75
C LYS A 110 -28.57 -39.86 7.08
N PHE A 111 -28.81 -38.54 7.02
CA PHE A 111 -29.16 -37.76 8.20
C PHE A 111 -30.53 -38.13 8.76
N ASP A 112 -31.54 -38.39 7.90
CA ASP A 112 -32.83 -38.88 8.35
C ASP A 112 -32.72 -40.24 8.97
N HIS A 113 -31.91 -41.14 8.40
CA HIS A 113 -31.62 -42.43 8.98
C HIS A 113 -30.82 -42.35 10.32
N ILE A 114 -29.93 -41.37 10.43
CA ILE A 114 -29.20 -41.04 11.65
C ILE A 114 -30.16 -40.43 12.69
N ASN A 115 -31.06 -39.54 12.29
CA ASN A 115 -32.06 -38.96 13.19
C ASN A 115 -33.03 -40.02 13.71
N ASP A 116 -33.49 -40.95 12.86
CA ASP A 116 -34.30 -42.11 13.27
C ASP A 116 -33.54 -43.02 14.26
N THR A 117 -32.21 -43.07 14.12
CA THR A 117 -31.34 -43.85 15.02
C THR A 117 -30.97 -43.08 16.30
N LEU A 118 -30.86 -41.71 16.20
CA LEU A 118 -30.49 -40.81 17.31
C LEU A 118 -31.70 -40.32 18.13
N SER A 119 -32.93 -40.57 17.67
CA SER A 119 -34.11 -40.42 18.56
C SER A 119 -34.03 -41.31 19.80
N LEU A 120 -32.96 -42.09 19.91
CA LEU A 120 -32.67 -43.01 21.02
C LEU A 120 -31.45 -42.62 21.87
N GLN A 121 -30.77 -41.50 21.61
CA GLN A 121 -29.63 -41.09 22.46
C GLN A 121 -29.51 -39.55 22.56
N GLU A 122 -29.53 -39.07 23.83
CA GLU A 122 -29.43 -37.65 24.27
C GLU A 122 -28.08 -36.96 24.00
N ASP A 123 -27.17 -37.56 23.20
CA ASP A 123 -25.82 -36.99 22.92
C ASP A 123 -25.67 -36.23 21.60
N ALA A 124 -26.74 -36.04 20.85
CA ALA A 124 -26.66 -35.48 19.48
C ALA A 124 -26.33 -33.97 19.42
N ASP A 125 -26.66 -33.19 20.41
CA ASP A 125 -26.46 -31.72 20.38
C ASP A 125 -24.98 -31.32 20.45
N SER A 126 -24.13 -32.10 21.11
CA SER A 126 -22.72 -31.77 21.29
C SER A 126 -21.87 -31.91 20.01
N VAL A 127 -22.27 -32.83 19.10
CA VAL A 127 -21.54 -33.11 17.87
C VAL A 127 -21.88 -32.08 16.78
N HIS A 128 -23.13 -31.61 16.74
CA HIS A 128 -23.55 -30.57 15.77
C HIS A 128 -22.93 -29.22 16.10
N ASP A 129 -22.92 -28.86 17.38
CA ASP A 129 -22.32 -27.63 17.85
C ASP A 129 -20.81 -27.61 17.62
N SER A 130 -20.15 -28.78 17.79
CA SER A 130 -18.71 -28.94 17.54
C SER A 130 -18.35 -28.71 16.06
N ARG A 131 -19.17 -29.15 15.09
CA ARG A 131 -18.90 -28.99 13.64
C ARG A 131 -19.21 -27.59 13.15
N ILE A 132 -20.26 -26.96 13.64
CA ILE A 132 -20.55 -25.55 13.38
C ILE A 132 -19.43 -24.70 13.95
N LEU A 133 -18.98 -25.01 15.13
CA LEU A 133 -17.87 -24.35 15.79
C LEU A 133 -16.58 -24.41 14.94
N GLU A 134 -16.25 -25.55 14.36
CA GLU A 134 -15.07 -25.69 13.49
C GLU A 134 -15.17 -24.90 12.19
N LEU A 135 -16.34 -24.86 11.58
CA LEU A 135 -16.57 -24.04 10.36
C LEU A 135 -16.53 -22.54 10.66
N GLU A 136 -17.02 -22.14 11.81
CA GLU A 136 -16.98 -20.75 12.24
C GLU A 136 -15.56 -20.30 12.65
N LYS A 137 -14.75 -21.18 13.22
CA LYS A 137 -13.34 -20.90 13.57
C LYS A 137 -12.50 -20.47 12.37
N ALA A 138 -12.73 -21.04 11.21
CA ALA A 138 -11.98 -20.75 9.98
C ALA A 138 -12.28 -19.36 9.39
N GLN A 139 -13.35 -18.70 9.79
CA GLN A 139 -13.84 -17.48 9.13
C GLN A 139 -13.48 -16.17 9.84
N TRP A 140 -12.94 -16.20 11.06
CA TRP A 140 -12.78 -14.96 11.84
C TRP A 140 -11.37 -14.76 12.41
N PRO A 141 -10.44 -14.26 11.60
CA PRO A 141 -9.09 -14.01 12.07
C PRO A 141 -9.07 -12.92 13.16
N LEU A 142 -8.13 -13.07 14.07
CA LEU A 142 -7.72 -11.97 14.94
C LEU A 142 -6.91 -10.98 14.10
N VAL A 143 -7.36 -9.75 14.02
CA VAL A 143 -6.71 -8.68 13.25
C VAL A 143 -6.11 -7.65 14.20
N LEU A 144 -4.81 -7.46 14.09
CA LEU A 144 -4.09 -6.44 14.83
C LEU A 144 -3.71 -5.30 13.90
N THR A 145 -3.87 -4.07 14.37
CA THR A 145 -3.26 -2.91 13.76
C THR A 145 -2.25 -2.29 14.71
N LEU A 146 -1.14 -1.85 14.19
CA LEU A 146 -0.11 -1.11 14.92
C LEU A 146 0.28 0.09 14.05
N ASP A 147 -0.01 1.29 14.54
CA ASP A 147 0.30 2.55 13.87
C ASP A 147 1.31 3.35 14.69
N ILE A 148 2.43 3.68 14.07
CA ILE A 148 3.53 4.42 14.67
C ILE A 148 3.97 5.51 13.69
N THR A 149 3.97 6.73 14.16
CA THR A 149 4.38 7.87 13.34
C THR A 149 5.15 8.89 14.20
N PRO A 150 6.32 9.32 13.74
CA PRO A 150 7.05 8.94 12.52
C PRO A 150 7.82 7.61 12.65
N LEU A 151 8.07 6.94 11.52
CA LEU A 151 8.91 5.73 11.46
C LEU A 151 10.39 6.03 11.18
N LEU A 152 10.70 7.24 10.81
CA LEU A 152 12.08 7.72 10.59
C LEU A 152 12.39 8.87 11.54
N LEU A 153 13.41 8.71 12.36
CA LEU A 153 13.82 9.67 13.35
C LEU A 153 15.27 10.12 13.09
N GLU A 154 15.54 11.36 13.40
CA GLU A 154 16.90 11.84 13.50
C GLU A 154 17.47 11.50 14.88
N TYR A 155 18.69 11.00 14.91
CA TYR A 155 19.37 10.75 16.18
C TYR A 155 19.66 12.06 16.93
N THR A 156 19.26 12.07 18.18
CA THR A 156 19.62 13.10 19.16
C THR A 156 20.19 12.40 20.38
N GLU A 157 21.02 13.11 21.15
CA GLU A 157 21.56 12.56 22.42
C GLU A 157 20.48 12.33 23.49
N VAL A 158 19.32 12.93 23.28
CA VAL A 158 18.14 12.75 24.14
C VAL A 158 17.23 11.69 23.55
N PRO A 159 16.77 10.71 24.36
CA PRO A 159 15.80 9.73 23.92
C PRO A 159 14.55 10.39 23.33
N GLN A 160 14.08 9.87 22.19
CA GLN A 160 12.87 10.34 21.55
C GLN A 160 11.71 9.41 21.86
N VAL A 161 10.55 9.99 22.13
CA VAL A 161 9.33 9.22 22.41
C VAL A 161 8.38 9.35 21.23
N VAL A 162 7.95 8.21 20.68
CA VAL A 162 6.91 8.12 19.68
C VAL A 162 5.71 7.37 20.22
N SER A 163 4.53 7.68 19.71
CA SER A 163 3.30 6.98 20.07
C SER A 163 3.08 5.75 19.19
N ALA A 164 2.86 4.61 19.80
CA ALA A 164 2.39 3.41 19.16
C ALA A 164 0.90 3.23 19.47
N LYS A 165 0.04 3.51 18.50
CA LYS A 165 -1.40 3.27 18.61
C LYS A 165 -1.72 1.89 18.06
N TYR A 166 -2.50 1.12 18.79
CA TYR A 166 -2.90 -0.21 18.33
C TYR A 166 -4.38 -0.50 18.52
N THR A 167 -4.89 -1.43 17.73
CA THR A 167 -6.23 -1.98 17.90
C THR A 167 -6.22 -3.50 17.74
N VAL A 168 -7.12 -4.16 18.45
CA VAL A 168 -7.38 -5.59 18.36
C VAL A 168 -8.81 -5.79 17.89
N LYS A 169 -8.99 -6.44 16.76
CA LYS A 169 -10.31 -6.75 16.20
C LYS A 169 -10.47 -8.26 16.03
N HIS A 170 -11.62 -8.76 16.42
CA HIS A 170 -12.07 -10.10 16.11
C HIS A 170 -13.45 -10.02 15.47
N LYS A 171 -13.68 -10.71 14.37
CA LYS A 171 -14.92 -10.56 13.57
C LYS A 171 -15.16 -9.12 13.10
N GLY A 172 -14.09 -8.34 12.84
CA GLY A 172 -14.20 -6.94 12.43
C GLY A 172 -14.57 -5.95 13.54
N VAL A 173 -14.84 -6.43 14.76
CA VAL A 173 -15.22 -5.60 15.91
C VAL A 173 -14.05 -5.48 16.88
N LEU A 174 -13.93 -4.34 17.55
CA LEU A 174 -12.95 -4.17 18.63
C LEU A 174 -13.24 -5.17 19.75
N LYS A 175 -12.24 -5.98 20.11
CA LYS A 175 -12.36 -7.05 21.08
C LYS A 175 -11.21 -7.02 22.07
N LEU A 176 -11.53 -7.26 23.35
CA LEU A 176 -10.52 -7.45 24.37
C LEU A 176 -9.81 -8.79 24.13
N PRO A 177 -8.49 -8.82 23.92
CA PRO A 177 -7.74 -10.06 23.74
C PRO A 177 -7.61 -10.83 25.07
N LYS A 178 -7.34 -12.13 25.00
CA LYS A 178 -7.00 -12.94 26.18
C LYS A 178 -5.62 -12.56 26.71
N THR A 179 -4.67 -12.42 25.80
CA THR A 179 -3.33 -11.89 26.11
C THR A 179 -2.95 -10.85 25.07
N LEU A 180 -2.14 -9.90 25.50
CA LEU A 180 -1.55 -8.89 24.65
C LEU A 180 -0.11 -8.68 25.07
N ASN A 181 0.78 -8.57 24.11
CA ASN A 181 2.17 -8.22 24.29
C ASN A 181 2.57 -7.15 23.28
N LEU A 182 2.94 -5.98 23.75
CA LEU A 182 3.64 -4.99 22.97
C LEU A 182 5.10 -5.00 23.42
N THR A 183 6.00 -5.24 22.47
CA THR A 183 7.44 -5.29 22.73
C THR A 183 8.21 -4.29 21.88
N GLN A 184 9.35 -3.85 22.41
CA GLN A 184 10.35 -3.06 21.70
C GLN A 184 11.67 -3.82 21.75
N ASP A 185 12.20 -4.24 20.59
CA ASP A 185 13.42 -5.06 20.52
C ASP A 185 13.38 -6.24 21.50
N ASP A 186 12.24 -6.94 21.51
CA ASP A 186 11.88 -8.07 22.39
C ASP A 186 11.68 -7.73 23.88
N ALA A 187 11.97 -6.50 24.30
CA ALA A 187 11.64 -6.05 25.66
C ALA A 187 10.15 -5.69 25.77
N VAL A 188 9.51 -6.18 26.80
CA VAL A 188 8.07 -5.96 27.02
C VAL A 188 7.81 -4.53 27.46
N ILE A 189 6.91 -3.82 26.74
CA ILE A 189 6.42 -2.49 27.10
C ILE A 189 5.13 -2.61 27.90
N THR A 190 4.17 -3.41 27.42
CA THR A 190 2.93 -3.66 28.12
C THR A 190 2.40 -5.07 27.81
N THR A 191 1.76 -5.66 28.81
CA THR A 191 1.02 -6.93 28.71
C THR A 191 -0.46 -6.75 29.06
N ASP A 192 -0.88 -5.51 29.35
CA ASP A 192 -2.26 -5.26 29.74
C ASP A 192 -3.19 -5.47 28.55
N PRO A 193 -4.17 -6.40 28.64
CA PRO A 193 -5.12 -6.62 27.58
C PRO A 193 -5.99 -5.39 27.36
N ALA A 194 -5.90 -4.79 26.18
CA ALA A 194 -6.76 -3.71 25.73
C ALA A 194 -7.24 -3.98 24.30
N LYS A 195 -8.46 -3.59 23.97
CA LYS A 195 -8.97 -3.66 22.59
C LYS A 195 -8.38 -2.58 21.69
N GLU A 196 -7.99 -1.47 22.27
CA GLU A 196 -7.28 -0.36 21.66
C GLU A 196 -6.57 0.44 22.74
N ASP A 197 -5.38 0.93 22.44
CA ASP A 197 -4.62 1.80 23.34
C ASP A 197 -3.49 2.51 22.58
N THR A 198 -2.78 3.39 23.31
CA THR A 198 -1.62 4.10 22.84
C THR A 198 -0.49 3.95 23.85
N ALA A 199 0.59 3.34 23.43
CA ALA A 199 1.80 3.19 24.23
C ALA A 199 2.91 4.14 23.78
N ALA A 200 3.73 4.58 24.74
CA ALA A 200 4.93 5.36 24.47
C ALA A 200 6.11 4.44 24.15
N ILE A 201 6.75 4.65 23.02
CA ILE A 201 7.96 3.95 22.59
C ILE A 201 9.13 4.88 22.71
N THR A 202 10.11 4.54 23.55
CA THR A 202 11.32 5.33 23.73
C THR A 202 12.43 4.81 22.82
N VAL A 203 12.85 5.61 21.86
CA VAL A 203 13.92 5.28 20.92
C VAL A 203 15.16 6.09 21.28
N ASN A 204 16.26 5.42 21.60
CA ASN A 204 17.51 6.05 22.07
C ASN A 204 18.77 5.49 21.42
N LYS A 205 18.63 4.60 20.42
CA LYS A 205 19.77 3.99 19.72
C LYS A 205 19.71 4.26 18.23
N LEU A 206 20.86 4.40 17.62
CA LEU A 206 21.00 4.43 16.17
C LEU A 206 20.58 3.09 15.55
N GLY A 207 20.03 3.18 14.34
CA GLY A 207 19.59 2.01 13.58
C GLY A 207 18.12 1.68 13.78
N ASN A 208 17.80 0.42 13.68
CA ASN A 208 16.42 -0.06 13.71
C ASN A 208 15.98 -0.41 15.14
N THR A 209 14.79 0.01 15.47
CA THR A 209 14.04 -0.42 16.65
C THR A 209 12.79 -1.14 16.17
N ILE A 210 12.62 -2.39 16.56
CA ILE A 210 11.46 -3.21 16.17
C ILE A 210 10.42 -3.11 17.26
N VAL A 211 9.22 -2.69 16.88
CA VAL A 211 8.04 -2.70 17.76
C VAL A 211 7.08 -3.77 17.26
N LYS A 212 6.77 -4.74 18.12
CA LYS A 212 5.91 -5.87 17.79
C LYS A 212 4.73 -5.93 18.75
N LEU A 213 3.55 -6.01 18.18
CA LEU A 213 2.30 -6.30 18.88
C LEU A 213 1.92 -7.76 18.62
N SER A 214 1.68 -8.51 19.67
CA SER A 214 1.17 -9.89 19.62
C SER A 214 -0.02 -10.01 20.54
N ALA A 215 -1.04 -10.72 20.11
CA ALA A 215 -2.21 -10.96 20.94
C ALA A 215 -2.77 -12.36 20.69
N THR A 216 -3.44 -12.88 21.71
CA THR A 216 -4.25 -14.11 21.62
C THR A 216 -5.68 -13.79 22.01
N ALA A 217 -6.61 -14.54 21.44
CA ALA A 217 -8.02 -14.49 21.80
C ALA A 217 -8.61 -15.90 21.72
N HIS A 218 -9.74 -16.11 22.39
CA HIS A 218 -10.51 -17.31 22.12
C HIS A 218 -11.08 -17.26 20.71
N SER A 219 -10.99 -18.35 19.97
CA SER A 219 -11.46 -18.46 18.59
C SER A 219 -12.97 -18.29 18.47
N TYR A 220 -13.68 -18.70 19.50
CA TYR A 220 -15.12 -18.60 19.61
C TYR A 220 -15.53 -17.93 20.91
N TYR A 221 -16.55 -17.08 20.83
CA TYR A 221 -17.24 -16.56 21.99
C TYR A 221 -18.61 -17.21 22.02
N ASP A 222 -18.77 -18.26 22.82
CA ASP A 222 -20.08 -18.78 23.11
C ASP A 222 -20.83 -17.80 24.02
N TYR A 223 -22.00 -17.43 23.60
CA TYR A 223 -22.91 -16.58 24.39
C TYR A 223 -23.44 -17.29 25.65
N HIS A 224 -23.26 -18.59 25.73
CA HIS A 224 -23.83 -19.43 26.76
C HIS A 224 -22.80 -20.25 27.58
N SER A 225 -21.56 -20.34 27.12
CA SER A 225 -20.51 -20.99 27.90
C SER A 225 -19.16 -20.34 27.72
N GLU A 226 -18.48 -20.03 28.79
CA GLU A 226 -17.18 -19.34 28.81
C GLU A 226 -16.00 -20.22 28.37
N LYS A 227 -16.24 -21.37 27.72
CA LYS A 227 -15.20 -22.36 27.47
C LYS A 227 -15.11 -22.78 26.01
N THR A 228 -14.15 -22.20 25.31
CA THR A 228 -13.46 -22.90 24.25
C THR A 228 -11.95 -22.80 24.51
N ASP A 229 -11.26 -23.92 24.55
CA ASP A 229 -9.81 -23.98 24.76
C ASP A 229 -8.99 -23.58 23.56
N ASP A 230 -9.61 -23.32 22.41
CA ASP A 230 -8.93 -22.93 21.21
C ASP A 230 -8.55 -21.46 21.24
N ILE A 231 -7.27 -21.23 21.12
CA ILE A 231 -6.67 -19.90 21.12
C ILE A 231 -6.16 -19.59 19.73
N ILE A 232 -6.65 -18.50 19.16
CA ILE A 232 -6.08 -17.90 17.96
C ILE A 232 -5.05 -16.85 18.35
N SER A 233 -4.01 -16.72 17.54
CA SER A 233 -2.96 -15.73 17.75
C SER A 233 -2.72 -14.89 16.49
N ALA A 234 -2.30 -13.67 16.70
CA ALA A 234 -1.85 -12.78 15.63
C ALA A 234 -0.67 -11.95 16.11
N SER A 235 0.14 -11.50 15.17
CA SER A 235 1.18 -10.51 15.44
C SER A 235 1.35 -9.56 14.27
N VAL A 236 1.75 -8.32 14.58
CA VAL A 236 2.12 -7.29 13.62
C VAL A 236 3.34 -6.57 14.15
N GLN A 237 4.23 -6.14 13.25
CA GLN A 237 5.41 -5.38 13.66
C GLN A 237 5.62 -4.14 12.79
N LYS A 238 6.29 -3.15 13.36
CA LYS A 238 6.77 -1.95 12.69
C LYS A 238 8.23 -1.72 13.07
N THR A 239 8.97 -1.13 12.15
CA THR A 239 10.37 -0.76 12.39
C THR A 239 10.47 0.75 12.40
N ILE A 240 10.99 1.30 13.50
CA ILE A 240 11.38 2.69 13.62
C ILE A 240 12.87 2.77 13.30
N GLN A 241 13.26 3.59 12.36
CA GLN A 241 14.65 3.80 11.99
C GLN A 241 15.14 5.13 12.53
N MET A 242 16.21 5.10 13.30
CA MET A 242 16.90 6.31 13.78
C MET A 242 18.23 6.48 13.05
N VAL A 243 18.41 7.63 12.41
CA VAL A 243 19.57 7.93 11.56
C VAL A 243 20.29 9.17 12.03
N LEU A 244 21.60 9.19 11.84
CA LEU A 244 22.40 10.40 12.04
C LEU A 244 22.05 11.47 11.00
N PRO A 245 22.13 12.76 11.37
CA PRO A 245 21.87 13.86 10.45
C PRO A 245 22.94 13.96 9.37
N ILE A 246 22.52 14.38 8.18
CA ILE A 246 23.41 14.79 7.09
C ILE A 246 23.55 16.30 7.16
N TYR A 247 24.77 16.80 6.99
CA TYR A 247 25.03 18.22 6.91
C TYR A 247 25.55 18.60 5.53
N ALA A 248 25.11 19.75 5.03
CA ALA A 248 25.64 20.30 3.79
C ALA A 248 25.73 21.83 3.91
N GLY A 249 26.88 22.39 3.65
CA GLY A 249 27.10 23.83 3.77
C GLY A 249 28.54 24.24 3.54
N PHE A 250 28.75 25.53 3.69
CA PHE A 250 30.07 26.14 3.61
C PHE A 250 30.75 26.26 4.96
N GLY A 251 32.05 26.06 4.97
CA GLY A 251 32.85 26.19 6.17
C GLY A 251 34.36 26.17 5.87
N THR A 252 35.17 26.50 6.86
CA THR A 252 36.63 26.36 6.81
C THR A 252 37.08 24.95 7.21
N SER A 253 36.19 24.21 7.86
CA SER A 253 36.40 22.81 8.29
C SER A 253 35.07 22.05 8.29
N ALA A 254 35.15 20.73 8.32
CA ALA A 254 33.97 19.87 8.47
C ALA A 254 33.24 20.13 9.81
N GLU A 255 33.96 20.27 10.89
CA GLU A 255 33.37 20.58 12.22
C GLU A 255 32.58 21.88 12.17
N GLY A 256 33.11 22.92 11.51
CA GLY A 256 32.42 24.19 11.31
C GLY A 256 31.12 24.10 10.48
N VAL A 257 30.97 23.04 9.69
CA VAL A 257 29.73 22.79 8.91
C VAL A 257 28.69 22.03 9.74
N LYS A 258 29.06 21.30 10.77
CA LYS A 258 28.15 20.54 11.65
C LYS A 258 27.32 21.51 12.53
N THR A 259 26.40 22.22 11.89
CA THR A 259 25.51 23.20 12.56
C THR A 259 24.06 22.93 12.19
N ASN A 260 23.13 23.39 13.01
CA ASN A 260 21.69 23.26 12.72
C ASN A 260 21.29 23.95 11.40
N ALA A 261 21.96 25.05 11.02
CA ALA A 261 21.68 25.73 9.74
C ALA A 261 22.08 24.92 8.50
N ASN A 262 23.06 24.03 8.66
CA ASN A 262 23.55 23.14 7.59
C ASN A 262 22.96 21.73 7.64
N LYS A 263 22.23 21.42 8.71
CA LYS A 263 21.55 20.14 8.87
C LYS A 263 20.43 20.00 7.83
N LEU A 264 20.32 18.85 7.23
CA LEU A 264 19.25 18.51 6.31
C LEU A 264 18.08 17.86 7.04
N SER A 265 16.91 17.90 6.45
CA SER A 265 15.77 17.12 6.96
C SER A 265 16.12 15.63 7.02
N VAL A 266 15.59 14.95 8.02
CA VAL A 266 15.81 13.50 8.21
C VAL A 266 15.42 12.72 6.95
N ARG A 267 16.30 11.79 6.53
CA ARG A 267 16.15 11.01 5.31
C ARG A 267 16.91 9.71 5.39
N THR A 268 16.60 8.78 4.52
CA THR A 268 17.23 7.45 4.42
C THR A 268 18.30 7.36 3.33
N SER A 269 18.49 8.42 2.54
CA SER A 269 19.49 8.48 1.46
C SER A 269 20.23 9.81 1.48
N ALA A 270 21.52 9.75 1.23
CA ALA A 270 22.36 10.93 1.03
C ALA A 270 22.27 11.48 -0.41
N ALA A 271 21.79 10.68 -1.37
CA ALA A 271 21.60 11.14 -2.75
C ALA A 271 20.56 12.27 -2.80
N GLY A 272 20.80 13.27 -3.64
CA GLY A 272 19.89 14.40 -3.80
C GLY A 272 20.57 15.68 -4.25
N THR A 273 19.81 16.77 -4.19
CA THR A 273 20.30 18.11 -4.56
C THR A 273 20.61 18.90 -3.30
N TYR A 274 21.79 19.52 -3.29
CA TYR A 274 22.32 20.36 -2.24
C TYR A 274 22.45 21.79 -2.76
N ASN A 275 21.61 22.70 -2.28
CA ASN A 275 21.61 24.10 -2.68
C ASN A 275 21.92 24.96 -1.46
N LYS A 276 23.04 25.66 -1.48
CA LYS A 276 23.52 26.54 -0.40
C LYS A 276 24.26 27.75 -0.94
N THR A 277 24.16 28.85 -0.20
CA THR A 277 24.87 30.09 -0.49
C THR A 277 25.97 30.33 0.56
N CYS A 278 27.15 30.66 0.10
CA CYS A 278 28.33 30.97 0.94
C CYS A 278 28.13 32.27 1.69
N GLN A 279 28.33 32.27 3.00
CA GLN A 279 28.10 33.41 3.87
C GLN A 279 29.39 34.16 4.21
N ALA A 280 30.54 33.55 3.99
CA ALA A 280 31.86 34.18 4.29
C ALA A 280 32.89 33.78 3.22
N ASN A 281 33.92 34.64 3.05
CA ASN A 281 34.99 34.36 2.10
C ASN A 281 35.89 33.19 2.51
N GLY A 282 36.49 32.51 1.57
CA GLY A 282 37.48 31.48 1.81
C GLY A 282 36.93 30.17 2.38
N GLN A 283 35.66 29.86 2.12
CA GLN A 283 35.01 28.62 2.56
C GLN A 283 34.95 27.57 1.46
N ASN A 284 35.21 26.30 1.84
CA ASN A 284 34.87 25.17 0.98
C ASN A 284 33.39 24.73 1.18
N PHE A 285 32.82 24.14 0.17
CA PHE A 285 31.55 23.45 0.33
C PHE A 285 31.76 22.01 0.80
N TYR A 286 31.02 21.61 1.79
CA TYR A 286 31.08 20.28 2.37
C TYR A 286 29.72 19.59 2.30
N ILE A 287 29.75 18.26 2.10
CA ILE A 287 28.65 17.35 2.39
C ILE A 287 29.19 16.33 3.39
N LEU A 288 28.55 16.21 4.54
CA LEU A 288 28.95 15.28 5.61
C LEU A 288 27.86 14.21 5.72
N VAL A 289 28.19 13.00 5.35
CA VAL A 289 27.26 11.86 5.29
C VAL A 289 27.68 10.82 6.32
N PRO A 290 26.81 10.42 7.24
CA PRO A 290 27.11 9.32 8.15
C PRO A 290 27.54 8.07 7.39
N ARG A 291 28.51 7.32 7.89
CA ARG A 291 28.99 6.08 7.24
C ARG A 291 27.97 4.98 7.13
N THR A 292 26.85 5.09 7.87
CA THR A 292 25.71 4.17 7.76
C THR A 292 24.90 4.34 6.48
N PHE A 293 25.11 5.44 5.75
CA PHE A 293 24.47 5.68 4.46
C PHE A 293 25.33 5.13 3.31
N ALA A 294 24.69 4.89 2.16
CA ALA A 294 25.42 4.58 0.94
C ALA A 294 26.38 5.71 0.55
N THR A 295 27.55 5.34 0.07
CA THR A 295 28.57 6.28 -0.41
C THR A 295 28.06 6.99 -1.67
N LEU A 296 28.18 8.31 -1.70
CA LEU A 296 27.94 9.11 -2.90
C LEU A 296 29.09 8.86 -3.89
N THR A 297 28.76 8.54 -5.13
CA THR A 297 29.72 8.13 -6.17
C THR A 297 29.88 9.16 -7.27
N SER A 298 28.89 10.03 -7.46
CA SER A 298 28.95 11.07 -8.48
C SER A 298 28.36 12.38 -8.01
N PHE A 299 28.93 13.48 -8.52
CA PHE A 299 28.48 14.82 -8.26
C PHE A 299 28.39 15.59 -9.56
N THR A 300 27.33 16.39 -9.73
CA THR A 300 27.17 17.28 -10.87
C THR A 300 26.74 18.67 -10.39
N MET A 301 27.22 19.70 -11.08
CA MET A 301 26.80 21.08 -10.85
C MET A 301 26.44 21.71 -12.21
N GLY A 302 25.21 22.19 -12.36
CA GLY A 302 24.70 22.67 -13.66
C GLY A 302 24.71 21.62 -14.76
N GLY A 303 24.62 20.33 -14.42
CA GLY A 303 24.67 19.21 -15.36
C GLY A 303 26.08 18.73 -15.72
N ALA A 304 27.13 19.46 -15.39
CA ALA A 304 28.53 19.06 -15.62
C ALA A 304 29.07 18.25 -14.42
N PRO A 305 29.99 17.29 -14.65
CA PRO A 305 30.66 16.59 -13.57
C PRO A 305 31.34 17.55 -12.61
N PHE A 306 31.18 17.33 -11.33
CA PHE A 306 31.77 18.14 -10.27
C PHE A 306 32.60 17.23 -9.36
N VAL A 307 33.87 17.58 -9.17
CA VAL A 307 34.79 16.75 -8.37
C VAL A 307 34.76 17.22 -6.91
N MET A 308 34.56 16.25 -6.01
CA MET A 308 34.68 16.47 -4.58
C MET A 308 35.77 15.54 -4.00
N GLU A 309 36.62 16.09 -3.15
CA GLU A 309 37.58 15.36 -2.36
C GLU A 309 36.82 14.54 -1.31
N THR A 310 37.15 13.27 -1.19
CA THR A 310 36.47 12.37 -0.27
C THR A 310 37.44 11.90 0.82
N SER A 311 37.00 11.96 2.06
CA SER A 311 37.74 11.41 3.21
C SER A 311 36.78 10.91 4.29
N ASP A 312 37.29 10.01 5.12
CA ASP A 312 36.59 9.61 6.34
C ASP A 312 37.00 10.53 7.48
N ILE A 313 36.03 10.94 8.28
CA ILE A 313 36.25 11.83 9.44
C ILE A 313 35.39 11.37 10.62
N THR A 314 35.83 11.72 11.82
CA THR A 314 35.05 11.54 13.04
C THR A 314 34.51 12.89 13.49
N LEU A 315 33.20 13.00 13.70
CA LEU A 315 32.54 14.22 14.21
C LEU A 315 31.83 13.89 15.51
N GLY A 316 32.39 14.27 16.63
CA GLY A 316 31.99 13.76 17.93
C GLY A 316 32.30 12.26 18.01
N ASP A 317 31.33 11.46 18.43
CA ASP A 317 31.45 9.99 18.56
C ASP A 317 31.10 9.21 17.28
N TYR A 318 30.85 9.92 16.19
CA TYR A 318 30.29 9.28 14.97
C TYR A 318 31.19 9.43 13.76
N GLU A 319 31.24 8.38 12.96
CA GLU A 319 31.99 8.36 11.71
C GLU A 319 31.15 8.90 10.56
N TYR A 320 31.74 9.82 9.81
CA TYR A 320 31.18 10.44 8.62
C TYR A 320 32.10 10.27 7.43
N LYS A 321 31.52 10.19 6.27
CA LYS A 321 32.20 10.42 5.00
C LYS A 321 32.04 11.89 4.65
N GLN A 322 33.17 12.57 4.53
CA GLN A 322 33.25 13.95 4.10
C GLN A 322 33.44 13.99 2.58
N TYR A 323 32.66 14.85 1.95
CA TYR A 323 32.86 15.28 0.58
C TYR A 323 33.12 16.79 0.62
N LYS A 324 34.28 17.22 0.13
CA LYS A 324 34.73 18.61 0.19
C LYS A 324 35.00 19.12 -1.21
N SER A 325 34.55 20.34 -1.55
CA SER A 325 34.94 20.98 -2.80
C SER A 325 36.44 21.32 -2.81
N GLY A 326 37.11 21.10 -3.96
CA GLY A 326 38.50 21.53 -4.13
C GLY A 326 38.65 23.06 -4.18
N ALA A 327 37.60 23.76 -4.62
CA ALA A 327 37.59 25.22 -4.70
C ALA A 327 37.09 25.85 -3.39
N MET A 328 37.65 27.02 -3.05
CA MET A 328 37.12 27.94 -2.02
C MET A 328 36.15 28.93 -2.66
N TYR A 329 35.14 29.28 -1.93
CA TYR A 329 34.09 30.21 -2.35
C TYR A 329 34.09 31.49 -1.54
N ASN A 330 33.60 32.56 -2.16
CA ASN A 330 33.42 33.85 -1.51
C ASN A 330 31.96 34.10 -1.15
N THR A 331 31.70 35.03 -0.31
CA THR A 331 30.37 35.48 0.12
C THR A 331 29.47 35.72 -1.09
N GLY A 332 28.26 35.18 -1.05
CA GLY A 332 27.25 35.26 -2.12
C GLY A 332 27.36 34.18 -3.20
N ALA A 333 28.47 33.41 -3.25
CA ALA A 333 28.57 32.28 -4.18
C ALA A 333 27.54 31.20 -3.80
N THR A 334 26.79 30.73 -4.79
CA THR A 334 25.79 29.65 -4.61
C THR A 334 26.25 28.40 -5.32
N VAL A 335 26.17 27.27 -4.65
CA VAL A 335 26.34 25.95 -5.25
C VAL A 335 25.00 25.24 -5.32
N ASN A 336 24.80 24.52 -6.40
CA ASN A 336 23.67 23.61 -6.60
C ASN A 336 24.24 22.29 -7.11
N ILE A 337 24.53 21.39 -6.20
CA ILE A 337 25.18 20.11 -6.49
C ILE A 337 24.14 19.01 -6.39
N LYS A 338 24.03 18.21 -7.46
CA LYS A 338 23.29 16.95 -7.44
C LYS A 338 24.30 15.81 -7.18
N ALA A 339 24.04 15.02 -6.15
CA ALA A 339 24.81 13.85 -5.75
C ALA A 339 24.03 12.56 -5.90
N SER A 340 24.69 11.48 -6.30
CA SER A 340 24.09 10.15 -6.43
C SER A 340 25.04 9.05 -5.98
#